data_df1160bcbb48a3aba5c09b680cc3553b
#
_entry.id   df1160bcbb48a3aba5c09b680cc3553b
#
_cell.length_a   1.000
_cell.length_b   1.000
_cell.length_c   1.000
_cell.angle_alpha   90.00
_cell.angle_beta   90.00
_cell.angle_gamma   90.00
#
_symmetry.space_group_name_H-M   'P 1'
#
loop_
_entity.id
_entity.type
_entity.pdbx_description
1 polymer ?
#
loop_
_entity_poly.entity_id
_entity_poly.type
_entity_poly.pdbx_seq_one_letter_code
_entity_poly.pdbx_strand_id
1 'polypeptide(L)'
;MDIKRKRVFDNHSHIGPVPGAAYYGLPQPVKPTYDYNTTDEYLKGMDEHGVQRALVMSNYGYPDSAQPFTLNPLVAESAVKSSDRLLGAIWVSALPKDRERTAEALKLIGERGLIALKTTCLLGGTFNPDAWEPEAAELWNMILNAAAEHDMPLHIHTSPGGGSDIDNALALVREYGKRAKIHVVHMGGGVSGHIKFVPRFFELVEQGYQVYTDSSWAVGFGSTWLLREIEERGIGGDRFLFGSDIPWSDFASEYWKIEGAPISEQLKEDIFWNNAERLYSKFW
;
A
#
# COMPACT_ATOMS: atom_id res chain seq x y z
N MET A 1 18.21 16.52 0.88
CA MET A 1 17.64 16.35 2.24
C MET A 1 18.56 15.40 3.01
N ASP A 2 19.03 15.76 4.21
CA ASP A 2 19.86 14.82 5.00
C ASP A 2 18.95 13.82 5.71
N ILE A 3 18.80 12.64 5.09
CA ILE A 3 18.12 11.51 5.72
C ILE A 3 19.01 10.95 6.81
N LYS A 4 18.49 10.85 8.03
CA LYS A 4 19.24 10.35 9.18
C LYS A 4 19.39 8.83 9.16
N ARG A 5 18.43 8.13 8.55
CA ARG A 5 18.39 6.67 8.53
C ARG A 5 19.34 6.11 7.49
N LYS A 6 20.10 5.09 7.88
CA LYS A 6 21.00 4.38 6.96
C LYS A 6 20.26 3.43 6.03
N ARG A 7 19.07 2.97 6.45
CA ARG A 7 18.24 2.04 5.71
C ARG A 7 16.79 2.52 5.71
N VAL A 8 16.23 2.66 4.52
CA VAL A 8 14.82 2.98 4.32
C VAL A 8 14.26 2.02 3.27
N PHE A 9 13.21 1.30 3.64
CA PHE A 9 12.38 0.51 2.76
C PHE A 9 11.03 1.22 2.65
N ASP A 10 10.77 1.81 1.49
CA ASP A 10 9.49 2.45 1.17
C ASP A 10 8.49 1.37 0.76
N ASN A 11 7.57 1.04 1.65
CA ASN A 11 6.64 -0.08 1.45
C ASN A 11 5.36 0.28 0.67
N HIS A 12 5.21 1.55 0.29
CA HIS A 12 4.05 1.99 -0.49
C HIS A 12 4.39 3.18 -1.37
N SER A 13 4.51 2.92 -2.67
CA SER A 13 4.84 3.93 -3.66
C SER A 13 4.37 3.49 -5.06
N HIS A 14 4.31 4.42 -6.02
CA HIS A 14 3.75 4.16 -7.33
C HIS A 14 4.73 4.45 -8.46
N ILE A 15 4.65 3.67 -9.54
CA ILE A 15 5.43 3.84 -10.77
C ILE A 15 4.50 3.94 -11.99
N GLY A 16 4.95 4.68 -12.99
CA GLY A 16 4.23 4.93 -14.22
C GLY A 16 3.62 6.31 -14.28
N PRO A 17 3.05 6.70 -15.44
CA PRO A 17 2.49 8.02 -15.62
C PRO A 17 1.37 8.32 -14.62
N VAL A 18 1.46 9.48 -14.00
CA VAL A 18 0.37 10.00 -13.17
C VAL A 18 -0.79 10.37 -14.08
N PRO A 19 -2.02 9.91 -13.78
CA PRO A 19 -3.19 10.29 -14.54
C PRO A 19 -3.31 11.80 -14.61
N GLY A 20 -3.54 12.31 -15.83
CA GLY A 20 -3.50 13.73 -16.12
C GLY A 20 -4.42 14.57 -15.22
N ALA A 21 -3.98 15.76 -14.91
CA ALA A 21 -4.72 16.74 -14.14
C ALA A 21 -6.11 17.09 -14.72
N ALA A 22 -6.37 16.78 -15.97
CA ALA A 22 -7.68 16.93 -16.61
C ALA A 22 -8.80 16.21 -15.84
N TYR A 23 -8.50 15.09 -15.20
CA TYR A 23 -9.45 14.40 -14.34
C TYR A 23 -9.90 15.25 -13.14
N TYR A 24 -9.01 16.04 -12.57
CA TYR A 24 -9.29 16.92 -11.44
C TYR A 24 -9.80 18.31 -11.87
N GLY A 25 -10.13 18.50 -13.15
CA GLY A 25 -10.56 19.79 -13.70
C GLY A 25 -9.46 20.85 -13.72
N LEU A 26 -8.21 20.46 -13.66
CA LEU A 26 -7.06 21.36 -13.68
C LEU A 26 -6.66 21.67 -15.14
N PRO A 27 -6.23 22.91 -15.45
CA PRO A 27 -5.94 23.34 -16.82
C PRO A 27 -4.64 22.78 -17.39
N GLN A 28 -3.79 22.20 -16.57
CA GLN A 28 -2.47 21.70 -16.94
C GLN A 28 -2.21 20.34 -16.30
N PRO A 29 -1.39 19.47 -16.94
CA PRO A 29 -0.80 18.36 -16.22
C PRO A 29 -0.01 18.90 -15.04
N VAL A 30 -0.43 18.56 -13.83
CA VAL A 30 0.41 18.77 -12.66
C VAL A 30 1.52 17.73 -12.76
N LYS A 31 2.74 18.16 -13.03
CA LYS A 31 3.88 17.27 -12.90
C LYS A 31 4.21 17.15 -11.42
N PRO A 32 4.30 15.94 -10.88
CA PRO A 32 4.93 15.75 -9.57
C PRO A 32 6.37 16.28 -9.64
N THR A 33 6.97 16.53 -8.48
CA THR A 33 8.34 17.04 -8.37
C THR A 33 9.36 16.13 -9.08
N TYR A 34 9.04 14.83 -9.17
CA TYR A 34 9.84 13.82 -9.89
C TYR A 34 8.94 13.06 -10.86
N ASP A 35 9.49 12.75 -12.03
CA ASP A 35 8.86 11.85 -12.98
C ASP A 35 9.24 10.40 -12.59
N TYR A 36 8.30 9.64 -12.07
CA TYR A 36 8.47 8.22 -11.72
C TYR A 36 7.89 7.30 -12.81
N ASN A 37 8.13 7.66 -14.08
CA ASN A 37 7.52 6.97 -15.22
C ASN A 37 8.29 5.73 -15.65
N THR A 38 9.57 5.65 -15.31
CA THR A 38 10.48 4.58 -15.70
C THR A 38 11.26 4.05 -14.50
N THR A 39 11.83 2.87 -14.63
CA THR A 39 12.72 2.27 -13.63
C THR A 39 13.89 3.19 -13.27
N ASP A 40 14.53 3.79 -14.27
CA ASP A 40 15.73 4.62 -14.07
C ASP A 40 15.40 5.93 -13.34
N GLU A 41 14.29 6.57 -13.71
CA GLU A 41 13.79 7.77 -13.02
C GLU A 41 13.45 7.44 -11.56
N TYR A 42 12.82 6.30 -11.33
CA TYR A 42 12.48 5.85 -9.98
C TYR A 42 13.73 5.60 -9.12
N LEU A 43 14.70 4.87 -9.66
CA LEU A 43 15.98 4.61 -8.97
C LEU A 43 16.74 5.91 -8.65
N LYS A 44 16.72 6.87 -9.58
CA LYS A 44 17.30 8.19 -9.33
C LYS A 44 16.61 8.90 -8.16
N GLY A 45 15.28 8.89 -8.11
CA GLY A 45 14.53 9.45 -6.97
C GLY A 45 14.86 8.75 -5.65
N MET A 46 15.00 7.42 -5.67
CA MET A 46 15.44 6.66 -4.48
C MET A 46 16.84 7.10 -4.00
N ASP A 47 17.79 7.29 -4.92
CA ASP A 47 19.14 7.74 -4.59
C ASP A 47 19.14 9.14 -3.97
N GLU A 48 18.36 10.05 -4.52
CA GLU A 48 18.20 11.42 -4.00
C GLU A 48 17.55 11.45 -2.60
N HIS A 49 16.67 10.50 -2.33
CA HIS A 49 16.00 10.36 -1.03
C HIS A 49 16.68 9.37 -0.07
N GLY A 50 17.76 8.73 -0.48
CA GLY A 50 18.47 7.74 0.36
C GLY A 50 17.64 6.49 0.65
N VAL A 51 16.74 6.09 -0.26
CA VAL A 51 15.92 4.88 -0.15
C VAL A 51 16.69 3.69 -0.71
N GLN A 52 16.84 2.63 0.07
CA GLN A 52 17.54 1.42 -0.37
C GLN A 52 16.64 0.45 -1.10
N ARG A 53 15.41 0.29 -0.63
CA ARG A 53 14.38 -0.55 -1.27
C ARG A 53 13.04 0.15 -1.33
N ALA A 54 12.26 -0.15 -2.36
CA ALA A 54 10.88 0.31 -2.47
C ALA A 54 9.97 -0.78 -3.03
N LEU A 55 8.77 -0.89 -2.49
CA LEU A 55 7.67 -1.62 -3.09
C LEU A 55 6.89 -0.65 -3.98
N VAL A 56 6.96 -0.91 -5.28
CA VAL A 56 6.26 -0.10 -6.27
C VAL A 56 5.02 -0.81 -6.78
N MET A 57 4.00 -0.04 -7.06
CA MET A 57 2.75 -0.50 -7.66
C MET A 57 2.31 0.44 -8.78
N SER A 58 1.41 -0.03 -9.63
CA SER A 58 0.88 0.79 -10.72
C SER A 58 0.28 2.09 -10.21
N ASN A 59 0.58 3.20 -10.89
CA ASN A 59 -0.25 4.38 -10.74
C ASN A 59 -1.66 4.10 -11.23
N TYR A 60 -2.64 4.74 -10.65
CA TYR A 60 -4.02 4.63 -11.07
C TYR A 60 -4.72 5.98 -10.96
N GLY A 61 -5.76 6.16 -11.76
CA GLY A 61 -6.55 7.38 -11.75
C GLY A 61 -7.97 7.13 -12.19
N TYR A 62 -8.82 7.98 -11.74
CA TYR A 62 -10.24 7.99 -12.08
C TYR A 62 -10.43 8.40 -13.53
N PRO A 63 -11.42 7.88 -14.27
CA PRO A 63 -12.37 6.83 -13.88
C PRO A 63 -12.01 5.43 -14.43
N ASP A 64 -10.80 5.21 -14.94
CA ASP A 64 -10.46 4.00 -15.70
C ASP A 64 -9.81 2.91 -14.82
N SER A 65 -10.59 1.89 -14.49
CA SER A 65 -10.09 0.72 -13.74
C SER A 65 -9.16 -0.19 -14.57
N ALA A 66 -9.13 -0.04 -15.88
CA ALA A 66 -8.28 -0.86 -16.75
C ALA A 66 -6.84 -0.33 -16.84
N GLN A 67 -6.67 0.97 -16.71
CA GLN A 67 -5.38 1.63 -16.87
C GLN A 67 -4.27 1.07 -15.94
N PRO A 68 -4.48 0.84 -14.63
CA PRO A 68 -3.41 0.32 -13.79
C PRO A 68 -2.96 -1.10 -14.16
N PHE A 69 -3.83 -1.93 -14.77
CA PHE A 69 -3.41 -3.24 -15.28
C PHE A 69 -2.37 -3.13 -16.39
N THR A 70 -2.42 -2.08 -17.21
CA THR A 70 -1.47 -1.86 -18.30
C THR A 70 -0.06 -1.55 -17.78
N LEU A 71 0.08 -1.21 -16.51
CA LEU A 71 1.35 -0.92 -15.85
C LEU A 71 1.95 -2.13 -15.10
N ASN A 72 1.21 -3.22 -14.92
CA ASN A 72 1.78 -4.44 -14.31
C ASN A 72 3.08 -4.91 -15.01
N PRO A 73 3.20 -4.89 -16.35
CA PRO A 73 4.48 -5.20 -17.01
C PRO A 73 5.62 -4.26 -16.64
N LEU A 74 5.36 -2.96 -16.48
CA LEU A 74 6.36 -2.00 -16.03
C LEU A 74 6.82 -2.30 -14.59
N VAL A 75 5.89 -2.63 -13.70
CA VAL A 75 6.19 -3.03 -12.32
C VAL A 75 7.08 -4.27 -12.31
N ALA A 76 6.74 -5.31 -13.06
CA ALA A 76 7.51 -6.55 -13.17
C ALA A 76 8.91 -6.30 -13.76
N GLU A 77 9.00 -5.53 -14.86
CA GLU A 77 10.26 -5.14 -15.48
C GLU A 77 11.16 -4.37 -14.50
N SER A 78 10.58 -3.44 -13.75
CA SER A 78 11.31 -2.63 -12.77
C SER A 78 11.88 -3.49 -11.63
N ALA A 79 11.12 -4.47 -11.14
CA ALA A 79 11.58 -5.40 -10.14
C ALA A 79 12.79 -6.23 -10.62
N VAL A 80 12.76 -6.69 -11.87
CA VAL A 80 13.89 -7.44 -12.46
C VAL A 80 15.11 -6.57 -12.72
N LYS A 81 14.93 -5.36 -13.28
CA LYS A 81 16.02 -4.47 -13.69
C LYS A 81 16.77 -3.82 -12.52
N SER A 82 16.11 -3.63 -11.41
CA SER A 82 16.65 -2.83 -10.29
C SER A 82 17.60 -3.56 -9.37
N SER A 83 17.93 -4.82 -9.63
CA SER A 83 18.80 -5.64 -8.76
C SER A 83 18.31 -5.68 -7.31
N ASP A 84 17.05 -6.01 -7.12
CA ASP A 84 16.36 -6.14 -5.83
C ASP A 84 16.16 -4.83 -5.05
N ARG A 85 16.36 -3.67 -5.69
CA ARG A 85 16.03 -2.38 -5.09
C ARG A 85 14.55 -2.02 -5.22
N LEU A 86 13.93 -2.36 -6.37
CA LEU A 86 12.49 -2.25 -6.56
C LEU A 86 11.86 -3.63 -6.46
N LEU A 87 10.78 -3.69 -5.74
CA LEU A 87 9.92 -4.85 -5.60
C LEU A 87 8.54 -4.46 -6.10
N GLY A 88 7.75 -5.39 -6.57
CA GLY A 88 6.49 -5.08 -7.23
C GLY A 88 5.26 -5.59 -6.49
N ALA A 89 4.20 -4.79 -6.49
CA ALA A 89 2.85 -5.22 -6.16
C ALA A 89 2.00 -5.31 -7.44
N ILE A 90 1.41 -6.48 -7.66
CA ILE A 90 0.57 -6.76 -8.83
C ILE A 90 -0.78 -6.08 -8.64
N TRP A 91 -1.19 -5.25 -9.59
CA TRP A 91 -2.54 -4.67 -9.59
C TRP A 91 -3.59 -5.71 -9.90
N VAL A 92 -4.64 -5.76 -9.07
CA VAL A 92 -5.82 -6.61 -9.23
C VAL A 92 -7.09 -5.82 -8.93
N SER A 93 -8.24 -6.27 -9.45
CA SER A 93 -9.54 -5.63 -9.23
C SER A 93 -10.63 -6.68 -9.07
N ALA A 94 -11.53 -6.47 -8.12
CA ALA A 94 -12.72 -7.31 -7.94
C ALA A 94 -13.96 -6.77 -8.68
N LEU A 95 -13.80 -5.84 -9.62
CA LEU A 95 -14.89 -5.41 -10.48
C LEU A 95 -15.21 -6.49 -11.52
N PRO A 96 -16.47 -6.89 -11.72
CA PRO A 96 -16.86 -7.93 -12.70
C PRO A 96 -16.31 -7.68 -14.10
N LYS A 97 -16.29 -6.42 -14.55
CA LYS A 97 -15.72 -6.02 -15.85
C LYS A 97 -14.22 -6.25 -16.00
N ASP A 98 -13.50 -6.44 -14.90
CA ASP A 98 -12.05 -6.65 -14.86
C ASP A 98 -11.67 -8.12 -14.63
N ARG A 99 -12.63 -9.06 -14.67
CA ARG A 99 -12.41 -10.49 -14.38
C ARG A 99 -11.23 -11.09 -15.16
N GLU A 100 -11.24 -10.91 -16.46
CA GLU A 100 -10.17 -11.46 -17.32
C GLU A 100 -8.83 -10.81 -17.03
N ARG A 101 -8.80 -9.49 -16.83
CA ARG A 101 -7.56 -8.75 -16.49
C ARG A 101 -6.98 -9.20 -15.15
N THR A 102 -7.84 -9.42 -14.16
CA THR A 102 -7.40 -9.90 -12.84
C THR A 102 -6.88 -11.34 -12.94
N ALA A 103 -7.55 -12.22 -13.68
CA ALA A 103 -7.06 -13.58 -13.91
C ALA A 103 -5.69 -13.60 -14.61
N GLU A 104 -5.48 -12.75 -15.62
CA GLU A 104 -4.16 -12.61 -16.27
C GLU A 104 -3.11 -12.00 -15.33
N ALA A 105 -3.47 -10.97 -14.55
CA ALA A 105 -2.55 -10.36 -13.58
C ALA A 105 -2.07 -11.37 -12.52
N LEU A 106 -2.95 -12.22 -12.03
CA LEU A 106 -2.59 -13.24 -11.04
C LEU A 106 -1.61 -14.32 -11.58
N LYS A 107 -1.47 -14.47 -12.89
CA LYS A 107 -0.43 -15.36 -13.50
C LYS A 107 1.00 -14.83 -13.29
N LEU A 108 1.15 -13.55 -12.96
CA LEU A 108 2.44 -12.95 -12.62
C LEU A 108 2.96 -13.37 -11.23
N ILE A 109 2.12 -14.03 -10.42
CA ILE A 109 2.54 -14.53 -9.11
C ILE A 109 3.65 -15.57 -9.31
N GLY A 110 4.75 -15.39 -8.60
CA GLY A 110 5.94 -16.23 -8.75
C GLY A 110 7.01 -15.63 -9.64
N GLU A 111 6.73 -14.54 -10.37
CA GLU A 111 7.79 -13.81 -11.06
C GLU A 111 8.70 -13.10 -10.05
N ARG A 112 10.00 -13.04 -10.38
CA ARG A 112 11.02 -12.48 -9.50
C ARG A 112 10.70 -11.03 -9.12
N GLY A 113 10.70 -10.77 -7.80
CA GLY A 113 10.52 -9.45 -7.22
C GLY A 113 9.07 -8.99 -7.13
N LEU A 114 8.09 -9.79 -7.57
CA LEU A 114 6.68 -9.51 -7.33
C LEU A 114 6.25 -10.17 -6.02
N ILE A 115 5.98 -9.35 -4.99
CA ILE A 115 5.86 -9.81 -3.59
C ILE A 115 4.57 -9.41 -2.89
N ALA A 116 3.72 -8.65 -3.55
CA ALA A 116 2.44 -8.18 -3.00
C ALA A 116 1.36 -8.07 -4.07
N LEU A 117 0.11 -7.94 -3.65
CA LEU A 117 -1.02 -7.54 -4.49
C LEU A 117 -1.48 -6.14 -4.10
N LYS A 118 -2.02 -5.38 -5.05
CA LYS A 118 -2.61 -4.05 -4.84
C LYS A 118 -3.98 -3.94 -5.43
N THR A 119 -4.91 -3.35 -4.68
CA THR A 119 -6.26 -3.03 -5.18
C THR A 119 -6.83 -1.76 -4.55
N THR A 120 -7.91 -1.26 -5.13
CA THR A 120 -8.70 -0.15 -4.60
C THR A 120 -10.19 -0.32 -4.91
N CYS A 121 -11.04 0.22 -4.06
CA CYS A 121 -12.46 0.41 -4.36
C CYS A 121 -12.82 1.88 -4.70
N LEU A 122 -11.82 2.76 -4.89
CA LEU A 122 -12.05 4.11 -5.45
C LEU A 122 -12.60 4.07 -6.86
N LEU A 123 -12.21 3.06 -7.64
CA LEU A 123 -12.62 2.89 -9.04
C LEU A 123 -13.95 2.09 -9.17
N GLY A 124 -14.58 1.79 -8.04
CA GLY A 124 -15.85 1.04 -7.94
C GLY A 124 -15.74 -0.17 -7.01
N GLY A 125 -16.88 -0.78 -6.71
CA GLY A 125 -16.98 -1.89 -5.76
C GLY A 125 -16.88 -1.47 -4.30
N THR A 126 -16.69 -2.45 -3.42
CA THR A 126 -16.55 -2.23 -1.97
C THR A 126 -15.67 -3.30 -1.34
N PHE A 127 -14.96 -2.94 -0.27
CA PHE A 127 -14.25 -3.92 0.58
C PHE A 127 -15.18 -4.69 1.51
N ASN A 128 -16.45 -4.28 1.68
CA ASN A 128 -17.38 -4.96 2.58
C ASN A 128 -17.90 -6.27 1.98
N PRO A 129 -17.57 -7.45 2.55
CA PRO A 129 -18.02 -8.75 2.03
C PRO A 129 -19.55 -8.89 2.02
N ASP A 130 -20.26 -8.30 2.98
CA ASP A 130 -21.71 -8.37 3.09
C ASP A 130 -22.45 -7.64 1.94
N ALA A 131 -21.74 -6.79 1.22
CA ALA A 131 -22.28 -6.00 0.12
C ALA A 131 -21.79 -6.48 -1.27
N TRP A 132 -21.17 -7.66 -1.35
CA TRP A 132 -20.71 -8.18 -2.63
C TRP A 132 -21.83 -8.88 -3.40
N GLU A 133 -22.02 -8.47 -4.64
CA GLU A 133 -22.76 -9.26 -5.60
C GLU A 133 -22.01 -10.56 -5.94
N PRO A 134 -22.69 -11.62 -6.38
CA PRO A 134 -22.06 -12.94 -6.58
C PRO A 134 -20.79 -12.91 -7.44
N GLU A 135 -20.78 -12.18 -8.54
CA GLU A 135 -19.63 -12.07 -9.43
C GLU A 135 -18.45 -11.35 -8.77
N ALA A 136 -18.71 -10.32 -7.97
CA ALA A 136 -17.68 -9.62 -7.21
C ALA A 136 -17.12 -10.51 -6.09
N ALA A 137 -18.00 -11.27 -5.42
CA ALA A 137 -17.59 -12.24 -4.39
C ALA A 137 -16.65 -13.32 -4.94
N GLU A 138 -16.93 -13.84 -6.14
CA GLU A 138 -16.02 -14.80 -6.81
C GLU A 138 -14.64 -14.19 -7.07
N LEU A 139 -14.58 -12.94 -7.55
CA LEU A 139 -13.34 -12.23 -7.81
C LEU A 139 -12.57 -11.93 -6.53
N TRP A 140 -13.25 -11.46 -5.49
CA TRP A 140 -12.63 -11.26 -4.19
C TRP A 140 -12.05 -12.56 -3.63
N ASN A 141 -12.80 -13.67 -3.73
CA ASN A 141 -12.30 -14.97 -3.30
C ASN A 141 -11.08 -15.41 -4.13
N MET A 142 -11.05 -15.17 -5.44
CA MET A 142 -9.89 -15.45 -6.30
C MET A 142 -8.66 -14.67 -5.83
N ILE A 143 -8.79 -13.36 -5.59
CA ILE A 143 -7.70 -12.48 -5.14
C ILE A 143 -7.21 -12.88 -3.75
N LEU A 144 -8.12 -13.07 -2.80
CA LEU A 144 -7.79 -13.37 -1.40
C LEU A 144 -7.20 -14.77 -1.22
N ASN A 145 -7.67 -15.75 -2.01
CA ASN A 145 -7.06 -17.08 -2.04
C ASN A 145 -5.63 -17.02 -2.60
N ALA A 146 -5.41 -16.33 -3.71
CA ALA A 146 -4.08 -16.14 -4.27
C ALA A 146 -3.14 -15.44 -3.28
N ALA A 147 -3.60 -14.39 -2.60
CA ALA A 147 -2.85 -13.71 -1.55
C ALA A 147 -2.45 -14.66 -0.41
N ALA A 148 -3.39 -15.49 0.07
CA ALA A 148 -3.16 -16.43 1.16
C ALA A 148 -2.25 -17.60 0.75
N GLU A 149 -2.49 -18.21 -0.40
CA GLU A 149 -1.73 -19.37 -0.91
C GLU A 149 -0.26 -19.03 -1.18
N HIS A 150 -0.02 -17.82 -1.67
CA HIS A 150 1.32 -17.35 -1.98
C HIS A 150 1.96 -16.52 -0.87
N ASP A 151 1.24 -16.32 0.26
CA ASP A 151 1.68 -15.51 1.40
C ASP A 151 1.99 -14.04 1.04
N MET A 152 1.35 -13.52 -0.01
CA MET A 152 1.51 -12.16 -0.49
C MET A 152 0.59 -11.21 0.26
N PRO A 153 1.09 -10.11 0.84
CA PRO A 153 0.22 -9.09 1.41
C PRO A 153 -0.66 -8.44 0.33
N LEU A 154 -1.94 -8.27 0.64
CA LEU A 154 -2.88 -7.52 -0.21
C LEU A 154 -2.96 -6.08 0.31
N HIS A 155 -2.41 -5.14 -0.45
CA HIS A 155 -2.50 -3.71 -0.17
C HIS A 155 -3.85 -3.18 -0.66
N ILE A 156 -4.69 -2.73 0.27
CA ILE A 156 -5.99 -2.14 -0.01
C ILE A 156 -5.95 -0.64 0.25
N HIS A 157 -6.25 0.16 -0.78
CA HIS A 157 -6.31 1.60 -0.64
C HIS A 157 -7.52 2.01 0.19
N THR A 158 -7.34 2.78 1.25
CA THR A 158 -8.44 3.32 2.04
C THR A 158 -8.57 4.84 1.88
N SER A 159 -9.80 5.32 1.89
CA SER A 159 -10.14 6.73 1.78
C SER A 159 -11.46 7.01 2.50
N PRO A 160 -11.74 8.28 2.87
CA PRO A 160 -13.04 8.61 3.46
C PRO A 160 -14.19 8.36 2.49
N GLY A 161 -15.16 7.56 2.91
CA GLY A 161 -16.39 7.28 2.16
C GLY A 161 -16.27 6.28 1.01
N GLY A 162 -17.41 5.91 0.48
CA GLY A 162 -17.52 4.96 -0.63
C GLY A 162 -17.04 3.55 -0.30
N GLY A 163 -16.71 2.78 -1.35
CA GLY A 163 -16.28 1.38 -1.21
C GLY A 163 -14.95 1.20 -0.51
N SER A 164 -14.09 2.23 -0.52
CA SER A 164 -12.77 2.26 0.15
C SER A 164 -12.84 2.80 1.58
N ASP A 165 -14.04 3.09 2.13
CA ASP A 165 -14.16 3.55 3.52
C ASP A 165 -13.59 2.53 4.51
N ILE A 166 -13.05 3.04 5.61
CA ILE A 166 -12.40 2.21 6.62
C ILE A 166 -13.33 1.17 7.25
N ASP A 167 -14.61 1.44 7.39
CA ASP A 167 -15.56 0.46 7.95
C ASP A 167 -15.66 -0.76 7.02
N ASN A 168 -15.66 -0.55 5.70
CA ASN A 168 -15.65 -1.62 4.70
C ASN A 168 -14.31 -2.39 4.72
N ALA A 169 -13.19 -1.69 4.82
CA ALA A 169 -11.86 -2.32 4.94
C ALA A 169 -11.75 -3.17 6.22
N LEU A 170 -12.27 -2.69 7.33
CA LEU A 170 -12.31 -3.44 8.60
C LEU A 170 -13.21 -4.68 8.51
N ALA A 171 -14.32 -4.62 7.74
CA ALA A 171 -15.14 -5.79 7.47
C ALA A 171 -14.35 -6.85 6.68
N LEU A 172 -13.60 -6.45 5.65
CA LEU A 172 -12.70 -7.34 4.91
C LEU A 172 -11.66 -7.99 5.83
N VAL A 173 -11.01 -7.19 6.69
CA VAL A 173 -10.00 -7.71 7.62
C VAL A 173 -10.60 -8.72 8.59
N ARG A 174 -11.80 -8.46 9.13
CA ARG A 174 -12.48 -9.40 10.04
C ARG A 174 -12.79 -10.74 9.38
N GLU A 175 -13.20 -10.72 8.13
CA GLU A 175 -13.58 -11.94 7.42
C GLU A 175 -12.34 -12.73 6.96
N TYR A 176 -11.32 -12.05 6.44
CA TYR A 176 -10.21 -12.70 5.74
C TYR A 176 -8.85 -12.57 6.44
N GLY A 177 -8.67 -11.63 7.35
CA GLY A 177 -7.36 -11.30 7.94
C GLY A 177 -6.74 -12.38 8.84
N LYS A 178 -7.46 -13.47 9.16
CA LYS A 178 -6.83 -14.64 9.81
C LYS A 178 -6.13 -15.57 8.85
N ARG A 179 -6.46 -15.51 7.55
CA ARG A 179 -5.88 -16.36 6.50
C ARG A 179 -5.04 -15.61 5.48
N ALA A 180 -5.23 -14.33 5.33
CA ALA A 180 -4.51 -13.48 4.39
C ALA A 180 -3.93 -12.25 5.11
N LYS A 181 -2.74 -11.82 4.69
CA LYS A 181 -2.12 -10.58 5.14
C LYS A 181 -2.79 -9.41 4.43
N ILE A 182 -3.45 -8.52 5.17
CA ILE A 182 -4.13 -7.35 4.61
C ILE A 182 -3.44 -6.09 5.09
N HIS A 183 -2.88 -5.33 4.15
CA HIS A 183 -2.27 -4.05 4.40
C HIS A 183 -3.29 -2.93 4.14
N VAL A 184 -3.78 -2.33 5.21
CA VAL A 184 -4.72 -1.20 5.19
C VAL A 184 -3.92 0.08 4.96
N VAL A 185 -3.86 0.52 3.71
CA VAL A 185 -3.07 1.67 3.30
C VAL A 185 -3.70 2.97 3.82
N HIS A 186 -2.88 3.94 4.23
CA HIS A 186 -3.28 5.26 4.72
C HIS A 186 -4.04 5.28 6.05
N MET A 187 -3.99 4.21 6.85
CA MET A 187 -4.66 4.16 8.17
C MET A 187 -6.15 4.54 8.12
N GLY A 188 -6.85 4.22 7.02
CA GLY A 188 -8.25 4.60 6.84
C GLY A 188 -8.48 5.94 6.14
N GLY A 189 -7.44 6.60 5.66
CA GLY A 189 -7.52 7.78 4.79
C GLY A 189 -8.24 8.99 5.39
N GLY A 190 -7.57 9.82 6.14
CA GLY A 190 -8.13 11.04 6.73
C GLY A 190 -8.58 10.89 8.19
N VAL A 191 -8.87 12.02 8.84
CA VAL A 191 -9.11 12.09 10.29
C VAL A 191 -10.22 11.16 10.77
N SER A 192 -11.35 11.10 10.06
CA SER A 192 -12.46 10.22 10.41
C SER A 192 -12.08 8.74 10.33
N GLY A 193 -11.29 8.38 9.31
CA GLY A 193 -10.75 7.03 9.15
C GLY A 193 -9.79 6.67 10.28
N HIS A 194 -8.88 7.57 10.66
CA HIS A 194 -7.92 7.33 11.76
C HIS A 194 -8.63 7.10 13.10
N ILE A 195 -9.66 7.91 13.42
CA ILE A 195 -10.44 7.75 14.65
C ILE A 195 -11.09 6.37 14.73
N LYS A 196 -11.56 5.84 13.62
CA LYS A 196 -12.15 4.49 13.56
C LYS A 196 -11.09 3.39 13.56
N PHE A 197 -10.00 3.58 12.79
CA PHE A 197 -9.00 2.57 12.56
C PHE A 197 -8.12 2.30 13.79
N VAL A 198 -7.60 3.34 14.44
CA VAL A 198 -6.58 3.17 15.51
C VAL A 198 -7.06 2.25 16.63
N PRO A 199 -8.25 2.40 17.23
CA PRO A 199 -8.71 1.46 18.25
C PRO A 199 -8.89 0.04 17.71
N ARG A 200 -9.40 -0.10 16.49
CA ARG A 200 -9.68 -1.40 15.87
C ARG A 200 -8.42 -2.14 15.45
N PHE A 201 -7.36 -1.40 15.07
CA PHE A 201 -6.07 -1.99 14.77
C PHE A 201 -5.55 -2.86 15.93
N PHE A 202 -5.56 -2.33 17.14
CA PHE A 202 -5.11 -3.07 18.33
C PHE A 202 -5.99 -4.28 18.62
N GLU A 203 -7.32 -4.10 18.59
CA GLU A 203 -8.27 -5.21 18.78
C GLU A 203 -8.00 -6.36 17.78
N LEU A 204 -7.75 -6.04 16.52
CA LEU A 204 -7.48 -7.02 15.46
C LEU A 204 -6.12 -7.70 15.67
N VAL A 205 -5.08 -6.95 16.00
CA VAL A 205 -3.75 -7.51 16.26
C VAL A 205 -3.80 -8.46 17.48
N GLU A 206 -4.42 -8.07 18.57
CA GLU A 206 -4.58 -8.90 19.77
C GLU A 206 -5.37 -10.19 19.51
N GLN A 207 -6.33 -10.14 18.58
CA GLN A 207 -7.11 -11.31 18.15
C GLN A 207 -6.38 -12.17 17.11
N GLY A 208 -5.15 -11.81 16.72
CA GLY A 208 -4.32 -12.58 15.79
C GLY A 208 -4.65 -12.40 14.30
N TYR A 209 -5.33 -11.30 13.95
CA TYR A 209 -5.50 -10.94 12.53
C TYR A 209 -4.19 -10.44 11.93
N GLN A 210 -3.95 -10.77 10.67
CA GLN A 210 -2.78 -10.32 9.93
C GLN A 210 -3.06 -8.99 9.23
N VAL A 211 -3.28 -7.95 10.04
CA VAL A 211 -3.50 -6.58 9.59
C VAL A 211 -2.21 -5.79 9.70
N TYR A 212 -1.88 -5.09 8.63
CA TYR A 212 -0.73 -4.18 8.50
C TYR A 212 -1.22 -2.80 8.08
N THR A 213 -0.40 -1.77 8.28
CA THR A 213 -0.71 -0.41 7.84
C THR A 213 0.55 0.42 7.65
N ASP A 214 0.39 1.60 7.06
CA ASP A 214 1.43 2.61 6.88
C ASP A 214 0.90 4.02 7.18
N SER A 215 1.79 5.00 7.28
CA SER A 215 1.44 6.40 7.54
C SER A 215 1.27 7.25 6.29
N SER A 216 1.43 6.67 5.11
CA SER A 216 1.32 7.42 3.86
C SER A 216 -0.04 8.12 3.78
N TRP A 217 -0.05 9.38 3.36
CA TRP A 217 -1.28 10.18 3.36
C TRP A 217 -2.04 10.27 4.69
N ALA A 218 -1.49 9.76 5.78
CA ALA A 218 -2.10 9.97 7.09
C ALA A 218 -2.01 11.45 7.48
N VAL A 219 -3.16 12.08 7.71
CA VAL A 219 -3.25 13.52 7.96
C VAL A 219 -3.42 13.83 9.44
N GLY A 220 -2.99 15.03 9.83
CA GLY A 220 -3.14 15.53 11.19
C GLY A 220 -2.43 14.64 12.22
N PHE A 221 -3.13 14.31 13.29
CA PHE A 221 -2.59 13.60 14.45
C PHE A 221 -2.56 12.05 14.30
N GLY A 222 -3.17 11.50 13.25
CA GLY A 222 -3.47 10.06 13.15
C GLY A 222 -2.25 9.16 13.30
N SER A 223 -1.18 9.44 12.53
CA SER A 223 0.05 8.64 12.60
C SER A 223 0.73 8.76 13.96
N THR A 224 0.87 9.97 14.50
CA THR A 224 1.47 10.20 15.82
C THR A 224 0.66 9.51 16.92
N TRP A 225 -0.67 9.53 16.83
CA TRP A 225 -1.53 8.83 17.81
C TRP A 225 -1.28 7.32 17.76
N LEU A 226 -1.37 6.69 16.59
CA LEU A 226 -1.14 5.24 16.47
C LEU A 226 0.26 4.85 16.96
N LEU A 227 1.30 5.60 16.57
CA LEU A 227 2.68 5.30 16.95
C LEU A 227 2.90 5.41 18.47
N ARG A 228 2.32 6.40 19.12
CA ARG A 228 2.38 6.51 20.57
C ARG A 228 1.65 5.35 21.28
N GLU A 229 0.48 5.00 20.80
CA GLU A 229 -0.27 3.86 21.35
C GLU A 229 0.51 2.54 21.15
N ILE A 230 1.19 2.35 20.02
CA ILE A 230 2.08 1.20 19.78
C ILE A 230 3.21 1.17 20.82
N GLU A 231 3.89 2.31 21.02
CA GLU A 231 4.99 2.42 22.00
C GLU A 231 4.51 2.15 23.43
N GLU A 232 3.37 2.74 23.81
CA GLU A 232 2.80 2.61 25.17
C GLU A 232 2.28 1.20 25.46
N ARG A 233 1.65 0.55 24.47
CA ARG A 233 1.08 -0.79 24.63
C ARG A 233 2.08 -1.91 24.37
N GLY A 234 3.14 -1.65 23.60
CA GLY A 234 4.08 -2.69 23.14
C GLY A 234 3.44 -3.69 22.14
N ILE A 235 2.38 -3.28 21.42
CA ILE A 235 1.60 -4.14 20.51
C ILE A 235 1.54 -3.49 19.13
N GLY A 236 1.66 -4.30 18.06
CA GLY A 236 1.44 -3.87 16.68
C GLY A 236 2.61 -3.13 16.06
N GLY A 237 3.73 -2.97 16.75
CA GLY A 237 4.92 -2.31 16.23
C GLY A 237 5.52 -3.03 15.02
N ASP A 238 5.33 -4.35 14.92
CA ASP A 238 5.74 -5.19 13.79
C ASP A 238 4.76 -5.14 12.60
N ARG A 239 3.66 -4.40 12.73
CA ARG A 239 2.57 -4.29 11.74
C ARG A 239 2.49 -2.92 11.09
N PHE A 240 3.33 -1.98 11.50
CA PHE A 240 3.37 -0.64 10.94
C PHE A 240 4.61 -0.50 10.06
N LEU A 241 4.44 -0.03 8.82
CA LEU A 241 5.50 0.10 7.84
C LEU A 241 5.63 1.55 7.37
N PHE A 242 6.81 1.93 6.89
CA PHE A 242 7.00 3.20 6.21
C PHE A 242 6.48 3.11 4.77
N GLY A 243 5.71 4.09 4.34
CA GLY A 243 5.27 4.27 2.96
C GLY A 243 5.26 5.75 2.60
N SER A 244 5.77 6.10 1.42
CA SER A 244 5.80 7.49 0.95
C SER A 244 4.60 7.88 0.12
N ASP A 245 3.95 6.93 -0.52
CA ASP A 245 2.90 7.15 -1.53
C ASP A 245 3.34 8.09 -2.69
N ILE A 246 4.66 8.16 -2.97
CA ILE A 246 5.12 8.93 -4.14
C ILE A 246 4.57 8.30 -5.43
N PRO A 247 4.21 9.10 -6.45
CA PRO A 247 4.32 10.56 -6.52
C PRO A 247 3.09 11.33 -6.00
N TRP A 248 2.15 10.67 -5.31
CA TRP A 248 0.92 11.28 -4.81
C TRP A 248 1.15 12.11 -3.54
N SER A 249 2.20 11.80 -2.77
CA SER A 249 2.65 12.56 -1.62
C SER A 249 4.10 12.98 -1.77
N ASP A 250 4.59 13.81 -0.86
CA ASP A 250 5.98 14.25 -0.80
C ASP A 250 6.78 13.35 0.15
N PHE A 251 7.87 12.77 -0.35
CA PHE A 251 8.71 11.85 0.44
C PHE A 251 9.18 12.48 1.75
N ALA A 252 9.58 13.76 1.72
CA ALA A 252 10.10 14.42 2.92
C ALA A 252 9.03 14.54 3.99
N SER A 253 7.78 14.88 3.62
CA SER A 253 6.69 14.99 4.57
C SER A 253 6.36 13.64 5.22
N GLU A 254 6.33 12.57 4.44
CA GLU A 254 6.06 11.22 4.94
C GLU A 254 7.19 10.71 5.84
N TYR A 255 8.44 10.92 5.43
CA TYR A 255 9.61 10.55 6.22
C TYR A 255 9.61 11.23 7.60
N TRP A 256 9.39 12.56 7.64
CA TRP A 256 9.43 13.31 8.88
C TRP A 256 8.26 13.04 9.82
N LYS A 257 7.13 12.53 9.33
CA LYS A 257 6.05 12.03 10.20
C LYS A 257 6.54 10.94 11.15
N ILE A 258 7.39 10.03 10.66
CA ILE A 258 7.92 8.93 11.46
C ILE A 258 9.18 9.37 12.22
N GLU A 259 10.12 10.02 11.53
CA GLU A 259 11.39 10.43 12.15
C GLU A 259 11.18 11.42 13.28
N GLY A 260 10.23 12.35 13.14
CA GLY A 260 9.86 13.32 14.16
C GLY A 260 8.89 12.80 15.24
N ALA A 261 8.39 11.57 15.12
CA ALA A 261 7.46 11.02 16.09
C ALA A 261 8.15 10.77 17.45
N PRO A 262 7.46 10.99 18.57
CA PRO A 262 7.99 10.79 19.92
C PRO A 262 7.93 9.30 20.34
N ILE A 263 8.65 8.45 19.61
CA ILE A 263 8.77 7.01 19.82
C ILE A 263 10.25 6.59 19.89
N SER A 264 10.53 5.38 20.35
CA SER A 264 11.89 4.87 20.46
C SER A 264 12.59 4.76 19.10
N GLU A 265 13.91 4.88 19.11
CA GLU A 265 14.74 4.70 17.91
C GLU A 265 14.62 3.27 17.34
N GLN A 266 14.40 2.28 18.22
CA GLN A 266 14.17 0.91 17.79
C GLN A 266 12.87 0.78 16.98
N LEU A 267 11.78 1.35 17.45
CA LEU A 267 10.51 1.33 16.71
C LEU A 267 10.62 2.07 15.37
N LYS A 268 11.35 3.20 15.31
CA LYS A 268 11.62 3.88 14.05
C LYS A 268 12.41 3.00 13.07
N GLU A 269 13.48 2.33 13.53
CA GLU A 269 14.25 1.41 12.69
C GLU A 269 13.38 0.23 12.20
N ASP A 270 12.51 -0.28 13.07
CA ASP A 270 11.56 -1.33 12.70
C ASP A 270 10.61 -0.87 11.61
N ILE A 271 10.05 0.32 11.73
CA ILE A 271 9.12 0.91 10.76
C ILE A 271 9.82 1.19 9.42
N PHE A 272 11.00 1.81 9.46
CA PHE A 272 11.71 2.16 8.23
C PHE A 272 12.31 0.96 7.49
N TRP A 273 12.57 -0.16 8.17
CA TRP A 273 13.25 -1.29 7.55
C TRP A 273 12.81 -2.67 8.02
N ASN A 274 12.97 -2.98 9.32
CA ASN A 274 12.90 -4.37 9.79
C ASN A 274 11.51 -4.99 9.62
N ASN A 275 10.44 -4.21 9.72
CA ASN A 275 9.07 -4.72 9.54
C ASN A 275 8.83 -5.19 8.11
N ALA A 276 9.31 -4.44 7.11
CA ALA A 276 9.22 -4.84 5.71
C ALA A 276 10.08 -6.07 5.43
N GLU A 277 11.32 -6.14 5.97
CA GLU A 277 12.17 -7.33 5.86
C GLU A 277 11.47 -8.57 6.43
N ARG A 278 10.82 -8.46 7.59
CA ARG A 278 10.07 -9.57 8.18
C ARG A 278 8.84 -9.95 7.35
N LEU A 279 8.07 -8.96 6.91
CA LEU A 279 6.83 -9.19 6.18
C LEU A 279 7.07 -9.92 4.86
N TYR A 280 8.14 -9.57 4.16
CA TYR A 280 8.49 -10.11 2.85
C TYR A 280 9.62 -11.14 2.87
N SER A 281 10.03 -11.62 4.04
CA SER A 281 11.19 -12.53 4.21
C SER A 281 11.15 -13.79 3.34
N LYS A 282 9.98 -14.24 2.92
CA LYS A 282 9.79 -15.41 2.05
C LYS A 282 10.26 -15.18 0.60
N PHE A 283 10.42 -13.93 0.19
CA PHE A 283 10.63 -13.57 -1.22
C PHE A 283 12.09 -13.25 -1.57
N TRP A 284 13.05 -13.38 -0.61
CA TRP A 284 14.49 -13.24 -0.82
C TRP A 284 15.35 -14.28 -0.13
#